data_3792f0b00508910d019faeb2072e5588
#
_entry.id   3792f0b00508910d019faeb2072e5588
#
_cell.length_a   1.000
_cell.length_b   1.000
_cell.length_c   1.000
_cell.angle_alpha   90.00
_cell.angle_beta   90.00
_cell.angle_gamma   90.00
#
_symmetry.space_group_name_H-M   'P 1'
#
loop_
_entity.id
_entity.type
_entity.pdbx_description
1 polymer ?
#
loop_
_entity_poly.entity_id
_entity_poly.type
_entity_poly.pdbx_seq_one_letter_code
_entity_poly.pdbx_strand_id
1 'polypeptide(L)'
;KPLETMKDNCGFASIFKDIGVIGDSLSSGEFEATDENGQTTYHDFYEYSWPAILQRITGTNYSNFSRGGMTLKEFYESWADKNNFWQKKQAYIIDLGNNDIYFYHQQIGTAEDIHPDNPDLNPETYFGYLGKVISKLKSLEKDAFIFLVSMQIDHLSKEKDETSRYVAKEMEKVTKLFSNTFLIDMTTYGPAYDEETREKYAMGFHPNAMGYTIYALMIGNYMDYLIRKNYKDFFKVPFIGTGLDNKNY
;
A
#
# COMPACT_ATOMS: atom_id res chain seq x y z
N LYS A 1 -19.22 4.23 29.18
CA LYS A 1 -18.08 5.09 29.57
C LYS A 1 -17.52 5.74 28.31
N PRO A 2 -16.93 6.97 28.37
CA PRO A 2 -16.47 7.69 27.15
C PRO A 2 -15.47 6.89 26.31
N LEU A 3 -14.59 6.13 26.95
CA LEU A 3 -13.58 5.33 26.24
C LEU A 3 -14.09 3.99 25.66
N GLU A 4 -15.28 3.57 26.05
CA GLU A 4 -15.93 2.37 25.48
C GLU A 4 -16.57 2.64 24.11
N THR A 5 -16.71 3.91 23.75
CA THR A 5 -17.30 4.35 22.49
C THR A 5 -16.26 4.79 21.46
N MET A 6 -14.97 4.51 21.70
CA MET A 6 -13.90 4.83 20.75
C MET A 6 -14.13 4.07 19.45
N LYS A 7 -14.25 4.80 18.35
CA LYS A 7 -14.43 4.25 17.01
C LYS A 7 -13.13 4.37 16.21
N ASP A 8 -12.98 3.49 15.24
CA ASP A 8 -11.94 3.63 14.22
C ASP A 8 -12.24 4.87 13.39
N ASN A 9 -11.28 5.76 13.30
CA ASN A 9 -11.38 7.02 12.58
C ASN A 9 -10.06 7.41 11.90
N CYS A 10 -9.22 6.44 11.60
CA CYS A 10 -7.87 6.59 11.05
C CYS A 10 -6.87 7.27 12.01
N GLY A 11 -7.27 7.61 13.23
CA GLY A 11 -6.48 8.45 14.15
C GLY A 11 -5.23 7.76 14.68
N PHE A 12 -5.19 6.45 14.78
CA PHE A 12 -4.02 5.72 15.26
C PHE A 12 -2.84 5.79 14.28
N ALA A 13 -3.07 6.01 12.99
CA ALA A 13 -1.99 6.25 12.04
C ALA A 13 -1.14 7.50 12.39
N SER A 14 -1.68 8.42 13.19
CA SER A 14 -0.98 9.61 13.68
C SER A 14 0.19 9.34 14.63
N ILE A 15 0.38 8.09 15.10
CA ILE A 15 1.58 7.71 15.85
C ILE A 15 2.85 7.80 15.00
N PHE A 16 2.72 7.69 13.67
CA PHE A 16 3.81 7.91 12.72
C PHE A 16 3.92 9.38 12.34
N LYS A 17 5.14 9.91 12.31
CA LYS A 17 5.40 11.27 11.81
C LYS A 17 5.42 11.33 10.30
N ASP A 18 5.97 10.27 9.67
CA ASP A 18 6.10 10.18 8.23
C ASP A 18 5.90 8.75 7.72
N ILE A 19 5.17 8.66 6.62
CA ILE A 19 4.86 7.42 5.92
C ILE A 19 5.22 7.61 4.44
N GLY A 20 5.96 6.68 3.85
CA GLY A 20 6.17 6.61 2.41
C GLY A 20 5.10 5.74 1.75
N VAL A 21 4.53 6.18 0.66
CA VAL A 21 3.54 5.40 -0.10
C VAL A 21 4.13 5.04 -1.46
N ILE A 22 4.18 3.75 -1.73
CA ILE A 22 4.65 3.17 -2.99
C ILE A 22 3.44 2.50 -3.63
N GLY A 23 2.98 3.04 -4.76
CA GLY A 23 1.77 2.57 -5.39
C GLY A 23 1.69 2.94 -6.87
N ASP A 24 0.57 2.59 -7.45
CA ASP A 24 0.23 2.89 -8.84
C ASP A 24 -0.78 4.05 -8.95
N SER A 25 -1.62 4.02 -9.99
CA SER A 25 -2.67 5.00 -10.25
C SER A 25 -3.67 5.16 -9.09
N LEU A 26 -3.94 4.09 -8.34
CA LEU A 26 -4.85 4.14 -7.19
C LEU A 26 -4.25 4.97 -6.05
N SER A 27 -2.93 5.00 -5.93
CA SER A 27 -2.22 5.74 -4.89
C SER A 27 -1.76 7.12 -5.34
N SER A 28 -1.52 7.35 -6.65
CA SER A 28 -1.17 8.67 -7.18
C SER A 28 -2.36 9.62 -7.28
N GLY A 29 -3.59 9.10 -7.22
CA GLY A 29 -4.80 9.89 -7.43
C GLY A 29 -5.04 10.17 -8.90
N GLU A 30 -4.93 9.15 -9.75
CA GLU A 30 -5.15 9.29 -11.19
C GLU A 30 -6.63 9.46 -11.51
N PHE A 31 -6.92 10.46 -12.34
CA PHE A 31 -8.25 10.72 -12.88
C PHE A 31 -8.24 10.56 -14.39
N GLU A 32 -9.35 10.03 -14.91
CA GLU A 32 -9.59 9.97 -16.32
C GLU A 32 -10.31 11.25 -16.78
N ALA A 33 -9.84 11.83 -17.87
CA ALA A 33 -10.49 12.95 -18.54
C ALA A 33 -10.70 12.62 -20.02
N THR A 34 -11.56 13.35 -20.69
CA THR A 34 -11.76 13.24 -22.14
C THR A 34 -11.25 14.50 -22.79
N ASP A 35 -10.34 14.38 -23.77
CA ASP A 35 -9.83 15.49 -24.55
C ASP A 35 -10.86 16.00 -25.58
N GLU A 36 -10.48 17.06 -26.31
CA GLU A 36 -11.32 17.67 -27.35
C GLU A 36 -11.62 16.72 -28.55
N ASN A 37 -10.84 15.65 -28.71
CA ASN A 37 -11.04 14.62 -29.73
C ASN A 37 -11.86 13.42 -29.23
N GLY A 38 -12.31 13.46 -27.97
CA GLY A 38 -13.05 12.36 -27.35
C GLY A 38 -12.16 11.21 -26.87
N GLN A 39 -10.83 11.42 -26.78
CA GLN A 39 -9.89 10.40 -26.31
C GLN A 39 -9.72 10.50 -24.80
N THR A 40 -9.62 9.34 -24.12
CA THR A 40 -9.35 9.27 -22.70
C THR A 40 -7.90 9.65 -22.42
N THR A 41 -7.70 10.55 -21.46
CA THR A 41 -6.40 10.98 -20.95
C THR A 41 -6.33 10.72 -19.45
N TYR A 42 -5.12 10.52 -18.91
CA TYR A 42 -4.87 10.13 -17.52
C TYR A 42 -4.00 11.16 -16.84
N HIS A 43 -4.39 11.57 -15.63
CA HIS A 43 -3.75 12.66 -14.90
C HIS A 43 -3.63 12.34 -13.41
N ASP A 44 -2.40 12.33 -12.89
CA ASP A 44 -2.12 12.17 -11.46
C ASP A 44 -2.41 13.47 -10.70
N PHE A 45 -3.51 13.52 -9.96
CA PHE A 45 -3.86 14.61 -9.04
C PHE A 45 -3.57 14.20 -7.60
N TYR A 46 -2.30 14.28 -7.20
CA TYR A 46 -1.80 13.79 -5.92
C TYR A 46 -2.57 14.33 -4.70
N GLU A 47 -3.09 15.56 -4.77
CA GLU A 47 -3.88 16.19 -3.69
C GLU A 47 -5.25 15.52 -3.46
N TYR A 48 -5.78 14.79 -4.43
CA TYR A 48 -7.01 14.00 -4.32
C TYR A 48 -6.76 12.53 -4.01
N SER A 49 -5.51 12.10 -4.01
CA SER A 49 -5.13 10.73 -3.70
C SER A 49 -5.49 10.33 -2.27
N TRP A 50 -5.68 9.03 -2.04
CA TRP A 50 -5.97 8.54 -0.70
C TRP A 50 -4.84 8.86 0.32
N PRO A 51 -3.53 8.88 -0.01
CA PRO A 51 -2.51 9.30 0.94
C PRO A 51 -2.65 10.77 1.35
N ALA A 52 -2.96 11.65 0.41
CA ALA A 52 -3.18 13.07 0.72
C ALA A 52 -4.44 13.28 1.58
N ILE A 53 -5.48 12.45 1.39
CA ILE A 53 -6.67 12.48 2.23
C ILE A 53 -6.32 12.01 3.65
N LEU A 54 -5.58 10.91 3.81
CA LEU A 54 -5.12 10.44 5.12
C LEU A 54 -4.23 11.47 5.82
N GLN A 55 -3.33 12.14 5.08
CA GLN A 55 -2.54 13.24 5.62
C GLN A 55 -3.41 14.34 6.24
N ARG A 56 -4.49 14.73 5.54
CA ARG A 56 -5.44 15.74 6.06
C ARG A 56 -6.22 15.25 7.29
N ILE A 57 -6.52 13.95 7.36
CA ILE A 57 -7.28 13.36 8.48
C ILE A 57 -6.39 13.18 9.72
N THR A 58 -5.17 12.65 9.53
CA THR A 58 -4.30 12.19 10.63
C THR A 58 -3.28 13.22 11.07
N GLY A 59 -2.92 14.18 10.21
CA GLY A 59 -1.79 15.09 10.42
C GLY A 59 -0.42 14.42 10.21
N THR A 60 -0.37 13.13 9.87
CA THR A 60 0.85 12.42 9.50
C THR A 60 1.33 12.87 8.13
N ASN A 61 2.63 13.05 7.93
CA ASN A 61 3.18 13.35 6.61
C ASN A 61 3.21 12.10 5.74
N TYR A 62 2.50 12.12 4.61
CA TYR A 62 2.52 11.05 3.60
C TYR A 62 3.34 11.50 2.39
N SER A 63 4.51 10.88 2.21
CA SER A 63 5.32 11.07 0.99
C SER A 63 4.84 10.10 -0.08
N ASN A 64 4.19 10.61 -1.11
CA ASN A 64 3.63 9.79 -2.20
C ASN A 64 4.68 9.56 -3.29
N PHE A 65 5.14 8.30 -3.44
CA PHE A 65 6.12 7.84 -4.41
C PHE A 65 5.47 7.11 -5.60
N SER A 66 4.15 7.23 -5.71
CA SER A 66 3.33 6.51 -6.67
C SER A 66 3.23 7.23 -8.02
N ARG A 67 2.84 6.49 -9.03
CA ARG A 67 2.57 7.01 -10.38
C ARG A 67 1.61 6.06 -11.10
N GLY A 68 0.76 6.57 -11.98
CA GLY A 68 -0.06 5.77 -12.89
C GLY A 68 0.73 4.70 -13.64
N GLY A 69 0.19 3.50 -13.74
CA GLY A 69 0.82 2.37 -14.44
C GLY A 69 2.03 1.72 -13.74
N MET A 70 2.40 2.15 -12.51
CA MET A 70 3.59 1.64 -11.81
C MET A 70 3.49 0.14 -11.51
N THR A 71 4.64 -0.54 -11.62
CA THR A 71 4.86 -1.92 -11.19
C THR A 71 5.98 -2.00 -10.15
N LEU A 72 6.03 -3.08 -9.36
CA LEU A 72 7.14 -3.33 -8.43
C LEU A 72 8.49 -3.40 -9.16
N LYS A 73 8.51 -4.05 -10.34
CA LYS A 73 9.72 -4.13 -11.17
C LYS A 73 10.23 -2.75 -11.56
N GLU A 74 9.38 -1.93 -12.16
CA GLU A 74 9.79 -0.58 -12.60
C GLU A 74 10.18 0.31 -11.42
N PHE A 75 9.42 0.24 -10.31
CA PHE A 75 9.74 0.99 -9.10
C PHE A 75 11.16 0.66 -8.62
N TYR A 76 11.48 -0.64 -8.49
CA TYR A 76 12.77 -1.10 -7.98
C TYR A 76 13.92 -0.82 -8.93
N GLU A 77 13.77 -1.10 -10.24
CA GLU A 77 14.87 -1.07 -11.20
C GLU A 77 15.20 0.34 -11.70
N SER A 78 14.27 1.29 -11.62
CA SER A 78 14.50 2.60 -12.23
C SER A 78 13.80 3.78 -11.55
N TRP A 79 12.51 3.67 -11.22
CA TRP A 79 11.72 4.82 -10.83
C TRP A 79 12.17 5.42 -9.51
N ALA A 80 12.42 4.59 -8.51
CA ALA A 80 12.83 5.04 -7.19
C ALA A 80 14.18 5.75 -7.20
N ASP A 81 15.16 5.24 -7.96
CA ASP A 81 16.47 5.88 -8.08
C ASP A 81 16.39 7.21 -8.85
N LYS A 82 15.71 7.24 -9.99
CA LYS A 82 15.55 8.46 -10.80
C LYS A 82 14.90 9.61 -10.04
N ASN A 83 14.00 9.30 -9.09
CA ASN A 83 13.22 10.30 -8.36
C ASN A 83 13.67 10.48 -6.91
N ASN A 84 14.77 9.82 -6.50
CA ASN A 84 15.27 9.85 -5.13
C ASN A 84 14.19 9.42 -4.10
N PHE A 85 13.46 8.34 -4.38
CA PHE A 85 12.38 7.83 -3.55
C PHE A 85 12.84 6.81 -2.50
N TRP A 86 14.09 6.34 -2.56
CA TRP A 86 14.68 5.56 -1.48
C TRP A 86 14.99 6.45 -0.28
N GLN A 87 13.94 6.86 0.42
CA GLN A 87 14.01 7.77 1.57
C GLN A 87 13.67 7.03 2.85
N LYS A 88 14.41 7.32 3.92
CA LYS A 88 14.14 6.79 5.25
C LYS A 88 12.81 7.34 5.79
N LYS A 89 11.91 6.44 6.22
CA LYS A 89 10.61 6.74 6.81
C LYS A 89 10.36 5.84 8.02
N GLN A 90 9.45 6.25 8.91
CA GLN A 90 9.02 5.41 10.04
C GLN A 90 8.13 4.25 9.56
N ALA A 91 7.36 4.47 8.52
CA ALA A 91 6.54 3.43 7.91
C ALA A 91 6.46 3.59 6.39
N TYR A 92 6.11 2.50 5.71
CA TYR A 92 5.80 2.49 4.29
C TYR A 92 4.51 1.73 4.06
N ILE A 93 3.73 2.17 3.07
CA ILE A 93 2.58 1.45 2.54
C ILE A 93 2.91 1.08 1.10
N ILE A 94 2.80 -0.21 0.77
CA ILE A 94 3.03 -0.73 -0.59
C ILE A 94 1.68 -1.19 -1.14
N ASP A 95 1.19 -0.48 -2.14
CA ASP A 95 -0.10 -0.67 -2.81
C ASP A 95 0.14 -0.86 -4.31
N LEU A 96 0.79 -1.98 -4.66
CA LEU A 96 1.15 -2.39 -6.03
C LEU A 96 0.74 -3.83 -6.29
N GLY A 97 0.47 -4.15 -7.55
CA GLY A 97 0.13 -5.49 -7.99
C GLY A 97 -0.85 -5.54 -9.15
N ASN A 98 -1.77 -4.58 -9.25
CA ASN A 98 -2.75 -4.55 -10.33
C ASN A 98 -2.07 -4.49 -11.71
N ASN A 99 -1.14 -3.57 -11.87
CA ASN A 99 -0.40 -3.44 -13.12
C ASN A 99 0.51 -4.63 -13.36
N ASP A 100 1.28 -5.04 -12.35
CA ASP A 100 2.19 -6.19 -12.46
C ASP A 100 1.46 -7.42 -13.01
N ILE A 101 0.33 -7.76 -12.41
CA ILE A 101 -0.36 -9.04 -12.62
C ILE A 101 -1.35 -8.95 -13.79
N TYR A 102 -2.19 -7.92 -13.84
CA TYR A 102 -3.30 -7.88 -14.78
C TYR A 102 -3.00 -7.15 -16.09
N PHE A 103 -2.09 -6.18 -16.08
CA PHE A 103 -1.74 -5.43 -17.30
C PHE A 103 -0.45 -5.93 -17.93
N TYR A 104 0.59 -6.16 -17.14
CA TYR A 104 1.89 -6.61 -17.66
C TYR A 104 2.08 -8.12 -17.57
N HIS A 105 1.11 -8.86 -17.03
CA HIS A 105 1.11 -10.33 -16.95
C HIS A 105 2.42 -10.89 -16.37
N GLN A 106 2.99 -10.20 -15.39
CA GLN A 106 4.19 -10.64 -14.71
C GLN A 106 3.93 -11.96 -13.99
N GLN A 107 4.88 -12.86 -14.01
CA GLN A 107 4.80 -14.08 -13.23
C GLN A 107 4.65 -13.73 -11.75
N ILE A 108 3.65 -14.32 -11.08
CA ILE A 108 3.32 -13.94 -9.69
C ILE A 108 4.38 -14.47 -8.73
N GLY A 109 4.78 -15.73 -8.83
CA GLY A 109 5.67 -16.38 -7.86
C GLY A 109 4.98 -16.65 -6.52
N THR A 110 5.76 -16.80 -5.47
CA THR A 110 5.31 -17.14 -4.10
C THR A 110 6.12 -16.38 -3.06
N ALA A 111 5.67 -16.38 -1.81
CA ALA A 111 6.47 -15.86 -0.69
C ALA A 111 7.78 -16.64 -0.47
N GLU A 112 7.83 -17.91 -0.89
CA GLU A 112 9.02 -18.77 -0.79
C GLU A 112 10.15 -18.33 -1.74
N ASP A 113 9.82 -17.54 -2.78
CA ASP A 113 10.80 -16.96 -3.70
C ASP A 113 11.61 -15.82 -3.04
N ILE A 114 11.21 -15.37 -1.85
CA ILE A 114 11.82 -14.23 -1.17
C ILE A 114 12.96 -14.71 -0.27
N HIS A 115 14.13 -14.15 -0.51
CA HIS A 115 15.34 -14.32 0.32
C HIS A 115 15.66 -13.00 1.03
N PRO A 116 15.16 -12.76 2.25
CA PRO A 116 15.33 -11.47 2.95
C PRO A 116 16.79 -11.09 3.16
N ASP A 117 17.64 -12.07 3.46
CA ASP A 117 19.08 -11.88 3.74
C ASP A 117 19.92 -11.72 2.47
N ASN A 118 19.40 -12.12 1.31
CA ASN A 118 20.09 -12.00 0.02
C ASN A 118 19.08 -11.70 -1.11
N PRO A 119 18.59 -10.46 -1.22
CA PRO A 119 17.54 -10.09 -2.19
C PRO A 119 17.93 -10.30 -3.66
N ASP A 120 19.22 -10.38 -3.96
CA ASP A 120 19.71 -10.62 -5.33
C ASP A 120 19.31 -12.02 -5.84
N LEU A 121 19.04 -12.97 -4.93
CA LEU A 121 18.55 -14.30 -5.28
C LEU A 121 17.05 -14.32 -5.63
N ASN A 122 16.31 -13.27 -5.31
CA ASN A 122 14.89 -13.21 -5.61
C ASN A 122 14.66 -13.20 -7.13
N PRO A 123 13.81 -14.09 -7.68
CA PRO A 123 13.54 -14.15 -9.09
C PRO A 123 12.79 -12.92 -9.61
N GLU A 124 12.69 -12.80 -10.94
CA GLU A 124 11.94 -11.71 -11.61
C GLU A 124 10.43 -11.99 -11.61
N THR A 125 9.85 -12.27 -10.45
CA THR A 125 8.43 -12.45 -10.21
C THR A 125 7.88 -11.26 -9.41
N TYR A 126 6.54 -11.12 -9.34
CA TYR A 126 5.91 -10.11 -8.49
C TYR A 126 6.40 -10.23 -7.03
N PHE A 127 6.36 -11.44 -6.45
CA PHE A 127 6.84 -11.65 -5.08
C PHE A 127 8.35 -11.47 -4.94
N GLY A 128 9.13 -11.84 -5.95
CA GLY A 128 10.57 -11.58 -5.97
C GLY A 128 10.88 -10.08 -5.89
N TYR A 129 10.20 -9.25 -6.69
CA TYR A 129 10.35 -7.79 -6.62
C TYR A 129 9.79 -7.19 -5.34
N LEU A 130 8.66 -7.70 -4.82
CA LEU A 130 8.14 -7.28 -3.51
C LEU A 130 9.20 -7.50 -2.42
N GLY A 131 9.84 -8.66 -2.40
CA GLY A 131 10.93 -8.95 -1.48
C GLY A 131 12.12 -8.01 -1.65
N LYS A 132 12.54 -7.70 -2.89
CA LYS A 132 13.62 -6.73 -3.18
C LYS A 132 13.29 -5.34 -2.64
N VAL A 133 12.05 -4.85 -2.88
CA VAL A 133 11.59 -3.55 -2.39
C VAL A 133 11.60 -3.51 -0.87
N ILE A 134 11.00 -4.50 -0.19
CA ILE A 134 10.95 -4.54 1.28
C ILE A 134 12.36 -4.59 1.86
N SER A 135 13.25 -5.45 1.35
CA SER A 135 14.64 -5.55 1.82
C SER A 135 15.38 -4.23 1.65
N LYS A 136 15.17 -3.52 0.52
CA LYS A 136 15.76 -2.19 0.31
C LYS A 136 15.25 -1.18 1.34
N LEU A 137 13.94 -1.12 1.59
CA LEU A 137 13.36 -0.23 2.60
C LEU A 137 13.89 -0.55 4.01
N LYS A 138 13.99 -1.84 4.37
CA LYS A 138 14.58 -2.29 5.65
C LYS A 138 16.07 -1.95 5.76
N SER A 139 16.81 -1.89 4.67
CA SER A 139 18.20 -1.43 4.68
C SER A 139 18.33 0.06 4.97
N LEU A 140 17.33 0.87 4.63
CA LEU A 140 17.30 2.30 4.98
C LEU A 140 16.94 2.52 6.45
N GLU A 141 15.96 1.78 6.95
CA GLU A 141 15.50 1.81 8.33
C GLU A 141 14.99 0.42 8.72
N LYS A 142 15.81 -0.34 9.47
CA LYS A 142 15.51 -1.73 9.85
C LYS A 142 14.24 -1.89 10.66
N ASP A 143 13.90 -0.89 11.47
CA ASP A 143 12.76 -0.90 12.38
C ASP A 143 11.49 -0.26 11.76
N ALA A 144 11.58 0.25 10.51
CA ALA A 144 10.43 0.80 9.81
C ALA A 144 9.28 -0.22 9.70
N PHE A 145 8.06 0.26 9.81
CA PHE A 145 6.87 -0.54 9.58
C PHE A 145 6.56 -0.64 8.08
N ILE A 146 6.12 -1.81 7.64
CA ILE A 146 5.67 -2.03 6.26
C ILE A 146 4.22 -2.49 6.30
N PHE A 147 3.36 -1.80 5.57
CA PHE A 147 1.98 -2.19 5.34
C PHE A 147 1.80 -2.57 3.88
N LEU A 148 1.48 -3.84 3.64
CA LEU A 148 1.16 -4.35 2.31
C LEU A 148 -0.34 -4.21 2.09
N VAL A 149 -0.78 -3.68 0.97
CA VAL A 149 -2.19 -3.59 0.61
C VAL A 149 -2.51 -4.64 -0.43
N SER A 150 -3.45 -5.55 -0.13
CA SER A 150 -3.89 -6.52 -1.12
C SER A 150 -4.95 -5.94 -2.05
N MET A 151 -5.00 -6.47 -3.28
CA MET A 151 -5.95 -6.04 -4.30
C MET A 151 -7.40 -6.32 -3.88
N GLN A 152 -8.32 -5.39 -4.15
CA GLN A 152 -9.76 -5.65 -3.98
C GLN A 152 -10.26 -6.67 -5.02
N ILE A 153 -11.29 -7.44 -4.66
CA ILE A 153 -12.04 -8.26 -5.62
C ILE A 153 -13.04 -7.38 -6.36
N ASP A 154 -13.36 -7.73 -7.61
CA ASP A 154 -14.26 -6.95 -8.44
C ASP A 154 -15.57 -7.66 -8.79
N HIS A 155 -15.68 -8.97 -8.56
CA HIS A 155 -16.79 -9.84 -8.93
C HIS A 155 -17.13 -9.86 -10.43
N LEU A 156 -16.33 -9.23 -11.28
CA LEU A 156 -16.52 -9.21 -12.73
C LEU A 156 -15.83 -10.41 -13.40
N SER A 157 -14.78 -10.93 -12.78
CA SER A 157 -14.05 -12.08 -13.26
C SER A 157 -13.66 -13.01 -12.09
N LYS A 158 -14.20 -14.23 -12.13
CA LYS A 158 -13.87 -15.26 -11.15
C LYS A 158 -12.37 -15.54 -11.09
N GLU A 159 -11.71 -15.56 -12.26
CA GLU A 159 -10.27 -15.80 -12.36
C GLU A 159 -9.46 -14.69 -11.67
N LYS A 160 -9.83 -13.44 -11.89
CA LYS A 160 -9.19 -12.29 -11.20
C LYS A 160 -9.40 -12.36 -9.69
N ASP A 161 -10.62 -12.65 -9.24
CA ASP A 161 -10.93 -12.79 -7.82
C ASP A 161 -10.12 -13.93 -7.17
N GLU A 162 -9.98 -15.08 -7.85
CA GLU A 162 -9.18 -16.20 -7.37
C GLU A 162 -7.68 -15.83 -7.32
N THR A 163 -7.20 -15.09 -8.31
CA THR A 163 -5.82 -14.57 -8.33
C THR A 163 -5.59 -13.57 -7.20
N SER A 164 -6.50 -12.61 -6.97
CA SER A 164 -6.39 -11.67 -5.85
C SER A 164 -6.34 -12.39 -4.51
N ARG A 165 -7.18 -13.44 -4.31
CA ARG A 165 -7.14 -14.27 -3.09
C ARG A 165 -5.84 -15.05 -2.92
N TYR A 166 -5.29 -15.56 -4.02
CA TYR A 166 -3.98 -16.21 -3.99
C TYR A 166 -2.89 -15.24 -3.56
N VAL A 167 -2.84 -14.06 -4.18
CA VAL A 167 -1.86 -13.02 -3.87
C VAL A 167 -1.97 -12.57 -2.41
N ALA A 168 -3.19 -12.33 -1.90
CA ALA A 168 -3.39 -11.95 -0.50
C ALA A 168 -2.87 -13.00 0.49
N LYS A 169 -3.08 -14.30 0.20
CA LYS A 169 -2.53 -15.39 1.03
C LYS A 169 -1.01 -15.44 1.02
N GLU A 170 -0.39 -15.21 -0.13
CA GLU A 170 1.06 -15.14 -0.22
C GLU A 170 1.60 -13.89 0.48
N MET A 171 0.95 -12.72 0.35
CA MET A 171 1.30 -11.51 1.11
C MET A 171 1.24 -11.75 2.62
N GLU A 172 0.26 -12.52 3.13
CA GLU A 172 0.22 -12.89 4.55
C GLU A 172 1.46 -13.68 4.99
N LYS A 173 1.99 -14.55 4.11
CA LYS A 173 3.24 -15.26 4.39
C LYS A 173 4.43 -14.29 4.39
N VAL A 174 4.46 -13.31 3.47
CA VAL A 174 5.52 -12.27 3.42
C VAL A 174 5.61 -11.51 4.72
N THR A 175 4.48 -11.22 5.40
CA THR A 175 4.50 -10.54 6.70
C THR A 175 5.28 -11.29 7.78
N LYS A 176 5.49 -12.59 7.62
CA LYS A 176 6.25 -13.44 8.57
C LYS A 176 7.74 -13.48 8.25
N LEU A 177 8.14 -13.05 7.05
CA LEU A 177 9.53 -13.01 6.63
C LEU A 177 10.27 -11.74 7.10
N PHE A 178 9.53 -10.66 7.33
CA PHE A 178 10.09 -9.38 7.71
C PHE A 178 9.45 -8.86 9.00
N SER A 179 10.28 -8.39 9.93
CA SER A 179 9.79 -7.75 11.17
C SER A 179 8.95 -6.50 10.85
N ASN A 180 8.01 -6.15 11.73
CA ASN A 180 7.15 -4.96 11.61
C ASN A 180 6.46 -4.86 10.24
N THR A 181 6.02 -6.00 9.69
CA THR A 181 5.35 -6.06 8.39
C THR A 181 3.95 -6.61 8.56
N PHE A 182 2.96 -5.91 8.02
CA PHE A 182 1.54 -6.18 8.22
C PHE A 182 0.79 -6.16 6.89
N LEU A 183 -0.30 -6.92 6.80
CA LEU A 183 -1.19 -6.94 5.65
C LEU A 183 -2.45 -6.12 5.93
N ILE A 184 -2.75 -5.18 5.09
CA ILE A 184 -4.06 -4.54 4.92
C ILE A 184 -4.81 -5.39 3.89
N ASP A 185 -5.58 -6.36 4.37
CA ASP A 185 -6.25 -7.35 3.52
C ASP A 185 -7.55 -6.79 2.95
N MET A 186 -7.42 -6.05 1.85
CA MET A 186 -8.54 -5.50 1.10
C MET A 186 -9.27 -6.58 0.30
N THR A 187 -8.62 -7.68 -0.01
CA THR A 187 -9.22 -8.81 -0.73
C THR A 187 -10.33 -9.49 0.08
N THR A 188 -10.08 -9.67 1.38
CA THR A 188 -11.02 -10.37 2.27
C THR A 188 -12.00 -9.42 2.94
N TYR A 189 -11.56 -8.23 3.34
CA TYR A 189 -12.32 -7.33 4.21
C TYR A 189 -12.71 -6.00 3.53
N GLY A 190 -12.13 -5.68 2.40
CA GLY A 190 -12.57 -4.53 1.60
C GLY A 190 -13.91 -4.80 0.91
N PRO A 191 -14.72 -3.77 0.63
CA PRO A 191 -15.85 -3.93 -0.26
C PRO A 191 -15.36 -4.33 -1.65
N ALA A 192 -16.17 -5.10 -2.39
CA ALA A 192 -15.85 -5.40 -3.77
C ALA A 192 -15.87 -4.12 -4.63
N TYR A 193 -14.96 -4.04 -5.59
CA TYR A 193 -14.96 -2.97 -6.60
C TYR A 193 -15.83 -3.39 -7.79
N ASP A 194 -17.06 -3.77 -7.48
CA ASP A 194 -18.07 -4.27 -8.41
C ASP A 194 -18.76 -3.16 -9.22
N GLU A 195 -19.72 -3.53 -10.06
CA GLU A 195 -20.43 -2.59 -10.94
C GLU A 195 -21.16 -1.50 -10.14
N GLU A 196 -21.81 -1.84 -9.02
CA GLU A 196 -22.53 -0.87 -8.17
C GLU A 196 -21.56 0.14 -7.53
N THR A 197 -20.42 -0.33 -7.07
CA THR A 197 -19.36 0.50 -6.49
C THR A 197 -18.76 1.43 -7.54
N ARG A 198 -18.50 0.92 -8.74
CA ARG A 198 -17.97 1.72 -9.87
C ARG A 198 -18.92 2.79 -10.31
N GLU A 199 -20.22 2.50 -10.44
CA GLU A 199 -21.22 3.49 -10.82
C GLU A 199 -21.20 4.72 -9.91
N LYS A 200 -20.98 4.53 -8.62
CA LYS A 200 -21.01 5.61 -7.61
C LYS A 200 -19.67 6.29 -7.41
N TYR A 201 -18.58 5.51 -7.43
CA TYR A 201 -17.29 5.91 -6.89
C TYR A 201 -16.13 5.83 -7.89
N ALA A 202 -16.41 5.50 -9.15
CA ALA A 202 -15.41 5.52 -10.19
C ALA A 202 -15.70 6.58 -11.27
N MET A 203 -14.65 6.90 -12.01
CA MET A 203 -14.65 7.68 -13.23
C MET A 203 -13.82 6.89 -14.25
N GLY A 204 -14.48 6.09 -15.08
CA GLY A 204 -13.81 5.10 -15.91
C GLY A 204 -13.30 3.90 -15.07
N PHE A 205 -12.03 3.62 -15.16
CA PHE A 205 -11.40 2.53 -14.39
C PHE A 205 -10.88 2.97 -13.01
N HIS A 206 -10.74 4.28 -12.78
CA HIS A 206 -10.17 4.84 -11.57
C HIS A 206 -11.23 5.40 -10.63
N PRO A 207 -10.95 5.48 -9.32
CA PRO A 207 -11.85 6.12 -8.38
C PRO A 207 -12.07 7.60 -8.71
N ASN A 208 -13.29 8.10 -8.52
CA ASN A 208 -13.54 9.53 -8.44
C ASN A 208 -13.12 10.07 -7.05
N ALA A 209 -13.27 11.38 -6.82
CA ALA A 209 -12.85 12.00 -5.55
C ALA A 209 -13.52 11.39 -4.30
N MET A 210 -14.78 10.92 -4.42
CA MET A 210 -15.46 10.19 -3.35
C MET A 210 -14.87 8.79 -3.16
N GLY A 211 -14.57 8.10 -4.28
CA GLY A 211 -13.93 6.79 -4.26
C GLY A 211 -12.55 6.83 -3.58
N TYR A 212 -11.73 7.83 -3.89
CA TYR A 212 -10.45 8.02 -3.18
C TYR A 212 -10.63 8.32 -1.69
N THR A 213 -11.70 9.01 -1.31
CA THR A 213 -12.02 9.23 0.11
C THR A 213 -12.39 7.93 0.80
N ILE A 214 -13.21 7.08 0.16
CA ILE A 214 -13.55 5.76 0.69
C ILE A 214 -12.30 4.89 0.82
N TYR A 215 -11.45 4.88 -0.20
CA TYR A 215 -10.20 4.12 -0.20
C TYR A 215 -9.28 4.56 0.96
N ALA A 216 -9.15 5.87 1.17
CA ALA A 216 -8.41 6.42 2.32
C ALA A 216 -8.98 5.94 3.66
N LEU A 217 -10.30 6.00 3.83
CA LEU A 217 -10.95 5.54 5.07
C LEU A 217 -10.78 4.04 5.29
N MET A 218 -10.85 3.22 4.25
CA MET A 218 -10.61 1.79 4.35
C MET A 218 -9.18 1.48 4.83
N ILE A 219 -8.17 2.05 4.16
CA ILE A 219 -6.77 1.86 4.54
C ILE A 219 -6.51 2.37 5.95
N GLY A 220 -6.96 3.59 6.28
CA GLY A 220 -6.74 4.20 7.58
C GLY A 220 -7.40 3.44 8.73
N ASN A 221 -8.66 2.99 8.55
CA ASN A 221 -9.36 2.19 9.56
C ASN A 221 -8.73 0.80 9.74
N TYR A 222 -8.23 0.21 8.66
CA TYR A 222 -7.51 -1.06 8.76
C TYR A 222 -6.17 -0.89 9.50
N MET A 223 -5.45 0.20 9.25
CA MET A 223 -4.25 0.55 10.03
C MET A 223 -4.58 0.72 11.51
N ASP A 224 -5.65 1.45 11.86
CA ASP A 224 -6.13 1.57 13.25
C ASP A 224 -6.37 0.22 13.90
N TYR A 225 -7.02 -0.69 13.19
CA TYR A 225 -7.25 -2.06 13.64
C TYR A 225 -5.94 -2.81 13.90
N LEU A 226 -4.99 -2.76 12.95
CA LEU A 226 -3.69 -3.44 13.08
C LEU A 226 -2.88 -2.89 14.25
N ILE A 227 -2.81 -1.58 14.41
CA ILE A 227 -2.08 -0.91 15.49
C ILE A 227 -2.65 -1.31 16.85
N ARG A 228 -3.97 -1.27 17.03
CA ARG A 228 -4.62 -1.64 18.28
C ARG A 228 -4.51 -3.14 18.59
N LYS A 229 -4.64 -3.98 17.59
CA LYS A 229 -4.52 -5.44 17.75
C LYS A 229 -3.10 -5.85 18.14
N ASN A 230 -2.09 -5.20 17.56
CA ASN A 230 -0.68 -5.54 17.74
C ASN A 230 0.06 -4.46 18.55
N TYR A 231 -0.60 -3.81 19.48
CA TYR A 231 -0.13 -2.60 20.17
C TYR A 231 1.31 -2.68 20.69
N LYS A 232 1.78 -3.85 21.10
CA LYS A 232 3.14 -4.04 21.63
C LYS A 232 4.22 -3.78 20.56
N ASP A 233 3.96 -4.14 19.31
CA ASP A 233 4.90 -3.94 18.22
C ASP A 233 5.10 -2.43 17.93
N PHE A 234 4.08 -1.61 18.23
CA PHE A 234 4.08 -0.18 17.97
C PHE A 234 4.62 0.69 19.10
N PHE A 235 5.00 0.11 20.25
CA PHE A 235 5.56 0.87 21.38
C PHE A 235 6.84 1.63 21.02
N LYS A 236 7.63 1.11 20.10
CA LYS A 236 8.92 1.68 19.70
C LYS A 236 8.83 2.68 18.55
N VAL A 237 7.65 2.95 18.00
CA VAL A 237 7.49 3.90 16.89
C VAL A 237 8.21 5.24 17.13
N PRO A 238 8.14 5.88 18.33
CA PRO A 238 8.82 7.15 18.57
C PRO A 238 10.37 7.06 18.47
N PHE A 239 10.93 5.88 18.63
CA PHE A 239 12.38 5.65 18.60
C PHE A 239 12.95 5.34 17.22
N ILE A 240 12.08 5.03 16.24
CA ILE A 240 12.51 4.70 14.87
C ILE A 240 13.35 5.85 14.31
N GLY A 241 14.56 5.53 13.88
CA GLY A 241 15.48 6.47 13.27
C GLY A 241 16.21 7.42 14.24
N THR A 242 16.01 7.29 15.55
CA THR A 242 16.63 8.17 16.56
C THR A 242 17.91 7.60 17.16
N GLY A 243 18.16 6.30 17.01
CA GLY A 243 19.24 5.60 17.70
C GLY A 243 18.96 5.31 19.19
N LEU A 244 17.78 5.71 19.69
CA LEU A 244 17.32 5.42 21.05
C LEU A 244 16.56 4.09 21.06
N ASP A 245 16.55 3.42 22.19
CA ASP A 245 15.75 2.20 22.43
C ASP A 245 15.28 2.16 23.89
N ASN A 246 14.16 1.50 24.12
CA ASN A 246 13.69 1.17 25.46
C ASN A 246 13.83 -0.35 25.68
N LYS A 247 14.86 -0.73 26.44
CA LYS A 247 15.19 -2.14 26.70
C LYS A 247 14.15 -2.89 27.55
N ASN A 248 13.13 -2.20 28.08
CA ASN A 248 12.08 -2.81 28.88
C ASN A 248 10.88 -3.28 28.01
N TYR A 249 10.91 -3.03 26.72
CA TYR A 249 9.88 -3.42 25.74
C TYR A 249 10.52 -4.06 24.52
#